data_8540aebada1b2774b0ba7c7c5e96cdae
#
_entry.id   8540aebada1b2774b0ba7c7c5e96cdae
#
_cell.length_a   1.000
_cell.length_b   1.000
_cell.length_c   1.000
_cell.angle_alpha   90.00
_cell.angle_beta   90.00
_cell.angle_gamma   90.00
#
_symmetry.space_group_name_H-M   'P 1'
#
loop_
_entity.id
_entity.type
_entity.pdbx_description
1 polymer ?
#
loop_
_entity_poly.entity_id
_entity_poly.type
_entity_poly.pdbx_seq_one_letter_code
_entity_poly.pdbx_strand_id
1 'polypeptide(L)'
;MDRAKFHTPEMDEVLSESCDDSYALHRDMSKCIDCKRCARACHELQGMDVLVNNPLDGGYPVVPTGHHLLKDTECISCGQCNVLCPTGAITEQSHIPRVEQAMRAGKVMVLQAAPATRVAFAENYGREPGEISTGKMVACAKAAGFQYVFDTNFGADLTIMEEGTELLERIKNKGPFPMFTSCCPGWINMAEKCYPELIPNLSSCRSHSEDLLGQEDEPETRGHLSSVSNALHCQEGRD
;
A
#
# COMPACT_ATOMS: atom_id res chain seq x y z
N MET A 1 -1.97 -4.50 32.90
CA MET A 1 -2.57 -5.81 32.60
C MET A 1 -1.43 -6.81 32.46
N ASP A 2 -1.46 -7.85 33.26
CA ASP A 2 -0.35 -8.82 33.33
C ASP A 2 -0.44 -9.79 32.13
N ARG A 3 0.42 -9.63 31.13
CA ARG A 3 0.44 -10.45 29.90
C ARG A 3 0.71 -11.93 30.16
N ALA A 4 1.34 -12.26 31.30
CA ALA A 4 1.67 -13.64 31.66
C ALA A 4 0.44 -14.53 31.92
N LYS A 5 -0.76 -13.95 32.08
CA LYS A 5 -1.99 -14.70 32.34
C LYS A 5 -2.68 -15.25 31.08
N PHE A 6 -2.19 -14.89 29.89
CA PHE A 6 -2.85 -15.23 28.62
C PHE A 6 -1.97 -16.08 27.69
N HIS A 7 -0.87 -16.62 28.21
CA HIS A 7 0.07 -17.41 27.42
C HIS A 7 -0.27 -18.90 27.53
N THR A 8 -0.70 -19.51 26.43
CA THR A 8 -0.83 -20.97 26.30
C THR A 8 0.18 -21.49 25.28
N PRO A 9 0.65 -22.76 25.38
CA PRO A 9 1.59 -23.37 24.42
C PRO A 9 1.09 -23.34 22.96
N GLU A 10 -0.23 -23.37 22.73
CA GLU A 10 -0.86 -23.20 21.41
C GLU A 10 -0.70 -21.76 20.88
N MET A 11 -0.47 -20.80 21.77
CA MET A 11 -0.17 -19.41 21.38
C MET A 11 1.25 -19.24 20.84
N ASP A 12 2.20 -20.11 21.17
CA ASP A 12 3.56 -20.04 20.61
C ASP A 12 3.57 -20.44 19.13
N GLU A 13 2.69 -21.34 18.72
CA GLU A 13 2.46 -21.67 17.32
C GLU A 13 1.75 -20.53 16.59
N VAL A 14 0.74 -19.92 17.21
CA VAL A 14 0.06 -18.70 16.72
C VAL A 14 0.96 -17.46 16.79
N LEU A 15 1.92 -17.42 17.74
CA LEU A 15 2.90 -16.33 17.87
C LEU A 15 3.99 -16.38 16.79
N SER A 16 4.30 -17.54 16.22
CA SER A 16 5.12 -17.62 15.01
C SER A 16 4.38 -17.05 13.78
N GLU A 17 3.05 -17.04 13.82
CA GLU A 17 2.16 -16.35 12.87
C GLU A 17 1.86 -14.89 13.27
N SER A 18 2.44 -14.40 14.38
CA SER A 18 2.21 -13.05 14.91
C SER A 18 2.83 -11.94 14.05
N CYS A 19 3.74 -12.29 13.18
CA CYS A 19 4.28 -11.42 12.14
C CYS A 19 3.63 -11.81 10.82
N ASP A 20 2.46 -11.25 10.55
CA ASP A 20 1.80 -11.38 9.28
C ASP A 20 2.37 -10.34 8.32
N ASP A 21 3.35 -10.74 7.56
CA ASP A 21 3.93 -9.97 6.48
C ASP A 21 3.05 -10.10 5.22
N SER A 22 1.99 -9.32 5.18
CA SER A 22 1.28 -9.10 3.92
C SER A 22 2.11 -8.17 3.02
N TYR A 23 1.73 -8.07 1.75
CA TYR A 23 2.44 -7.20 0.80
C TYR A 23 2.55 -5.74 1.26
N ALA A 24 1.50 -5.21 1.89
CA ALA A 24 1.40 -3.80 2.26
C ALA A 24 1.54 -3.53 3.76
N LEU A 25 1.22 -4.51 4.60
CA LEU A 25 1.13 -4.33 6.04
C LEU A 25 1.97 -5.37 6.78
N HIS A 26 2.64 -4.92 7.81
CA HIS A 26 3.31 -5.73 8.81
C HIS A 26 2.54 -5.67 10.12
N ARG A 27 2.27 -6.83 10.73
CA ARG A 27 1.55 -6.94 12.00
C ARG A 27 2.45 -7.56 13.06
N ASP A 28 2.77 -6.78 14.09
CA ASP A 28 3.45 -7.25 15.31
C ASP A 28 2.46 -7.12 16.48
N MET A 29 1.69 -8.18 16.69
CA MET A 29 0.64 -8.17 17.71
C MET A 29 1.18 -8.19 19.15
N SER A 30 2.49 -8.40 19.35
CA SER A 30 3.12 -8.25 20.67
C SER A 30 2.99 -6.83 21.23
N LYS A 31 2.87 -5.83 20.34
CA LYS A 31 2.68 -4.41 20.68
C LYS A 31 1.21 -4.02 20.86
N CYS A 32 0.28 -4.94 20.64
CA CYS A 32 -1.15 -4.64 20.69
C CYS A 32 -1.62 -4.37 22.13
N ILE A 33 -2.38 -3.29 22.32
CA ILE A 33 -2.95 -2.87 23.60
C ILE A 33 -4.47 -3.07 23.70
N ASP A 34 -5.04 -3.86 22.79
CA ASP A 34 -6.48 -4.15 22.75
C ASP A 34 -7.39 -2.90 22.64
N CYS A 35 -6.96 -1.88 21.91
CA CYS A 35 -7.80 -0.67 21.72
C CYS A 35 -8.87 -0.82 20.63
N LYS A 36 -8.82 -1.86 19.82
CA LYS A 36 -9.78 -2.24 18.75
C LYS A 36 -10.01 -1.18 17.66
N ARG A 37 -9.20 -0.14 17.60
CA ARG A 37 -9.33 0.94 16.58
C ARG A 37 -9.18 0.40 15.16
N CYS A 38 -8.27 -0.55 14.93
CA CYS A 38 -8.04 -1.16 13.63
C CYS A 38 -9.26 -1.97 13.15
N ALA A 39 -9.88 -2.77 14.03
CA ALA A 39 -11.10 -3.51 13.70
C ALA A 39 -12.27 -2.56 13.38
N ARG A 40 -12.45 -1.52 14.21
CA ARG A 40 -13.47 -0.50 13.95
C ARG A 40 -13.25 0.24 12.63
N ALA A 41 -12.01 0.62 12.31
CA ALA A 41 -11.71 1.25 11.04
C ALA A 41 -12.00 0.32 9.84
N CYS A 42 -11.66 -0.95 9.97
CA CYS A 42 -11.93 -1.94 8.94
C CYS A 42 -13.44 -2.10 8.70
N HIS A 43 -14.23 -2.14 9.78
CA HIS A 43 -15.68 -2.25 9.73
C HIS A 43 -16.36 -0.92 9.33
N GLU A 44 -16.16 0.15 10.13
CA GLU A 44 -16.95 1.38 10.04
C GLU A 44 -16.53 2.30 8.89
N LEU A 45 -15.21 2.34 8.56
CA LEU A 45 -14.70 3.24 7.53
C LEU A 45 -14.56 2.56 6.17
N GLN A 46 -14.11 1.30 6.14
CA GLN A 46 -13.85 0.57 4.91
C GLN A 46 -14.92 -0.45 4.54
N GLY A 47 -15.76 -0.86 5.50
CA GLY A 47 -16.81 -1.87 5.26
C GLY A 47 -16.28 -3.25 4.85
N MET A 48 -15.03 -3.58 5.21
CA MET A 48 -14.37 -4.82 4.76
C MET A 48 -14.47 -5.97 5.76
N ASP A 49 -14.61 -5.68 7.05
CA ASP A 49 -14.70 -6.67 8.13
C ASP A 49 -13.58 -7.73 8.17
N VAL A 50 -12.41 -7.37 7.64
CA VAL A 50 -11.25 -8.27 7.60
C VAL A 50 -10.59 -8.39 8.96
N LEU A 51 -10.44 -7.28 9.69
CA LEU A 51 -9.95 -7.29 11.06
C LEU A 51 -11.12 -7.28 12.02
N VAL A 52 -11.23 -8.33 12.82
CA VAL A 52 -12.34 -8.51 13.76
C VAL A 52 -11.83 -8.69 15.19
N ASN A 53 -12.70 -8.43 16.16
CA ASN A 53 -12.41 -8.80 17.54
C ASN A 53 -12.30 -10.32 17.65
N ASN A 54 -11.25 -10.79 18.29
CA ASN A 54 -11.09 -12.24 18.49
C ASN A 54 -12.25 -12.78 19.36
N PRO A 55 -13.05 -13.71 18.86
CA PRO A 55 -14.14 -14.31 19.63
C PRO A 55 -13.69 -15.35 20.64
N LEU A 56 -12.43 -15.80 20.55
CA LEU A 56 -11.90 -16.85 21.42
C LEU A 56 -11.35 -16.22 22.71
N ASP A 57 -11.55 -16.93 23.81
CA ASP A 57 -10.92 -16.61 25.09
C ASP A 57 -9.44 -16.96 25.02
N GLY A 58 -8.60 -15.94 24.94
CA GLY A 58 -7.15 -16.04 24.78
C GLY A 58 -6.65 -15.59 23.41
N GLY A 59 -5.35 -15.47 23.26
CA GLY A 59 -4.71 -14.99 22.03
C GLY A 59 -4.73 -13.47 21.86
N TYR A 60 -4.57 -13.01 20.62
CA TYR A 60 -4.59 -11.60 20.30
C TYR A 60 -6.01 -11.07 20.21
N PRO A 61 -6.23 -9.83 20.71
CA PRO A 61 -7.58 -9.27 20.80
C PRO A 61 -8.20 -8.91 19.44
N VAL A 62 -7.38 -8.73 18.43
CA VAL A 62 -7.81 -8.46 17.05
C VAL A 62 -7.08 -9.40 16.10
N VAL A 63 -7.84 -10.13 15.32
CA VAL A 63 -7.37 -11.11 14.35
C VAL A 63 -8.00 -10.89 12.98
N PRO A 64 -7.37 -11.36 11.91
CA PRO A 64 -8.05 -11.45 10.63
C PRO A 64 -9.18 -12.47 10.68
N THR A 65 -10.22 -12.23 9.91
CA THR A 65 -11.38 -13.13 9.80
C THR A 65 -10.93 -14.56 9.47
N GLY A 66 -11.46 -15.51 10.19
CA GLY A 66 -11.12 -16.93 10.04
C GLY A 66 -9.73 -17.32 10.58
N HIS A 67 -9.03 -16.41 11.28
CA HIS A 67 -7.65 -16.62 11.76
C HIS A 67 -6.64 -16.92 10.65
N HIS A 68 -6.93 -16.48 9.42
CA HIS A 68 -6.02 -16.58 8.29
C HIS A 68 -4.92 -15.49 8.33
N LEU A 69 -3.86 -15.65 7.55
CA LEU A 69 -2.92 -14.56 7.30
C LEU A 69 -3.65 -13.43 6.55
N LEU A 70 -3.28 -12.18 6.81
CA LEU A 70 -3.96 -11.03 6.20
C LEU A 70 -3.94 -11.07 4.67
N LYS A 71 -2.86 -11.60 4.07
CA LYS A 71 -2.72 -11.81 2.62
C LYS A 71 -3.74 -12.80 2.04
N ASP A 72 -4.23 -13.74 2.86
CA ASP A 72 -5.14 -14.81 2.47
C ASP A 72 -6.61 -14.44 2.78
N THR A 73 -6.88 -13.18 3.10
CA THR A 73 -8.20 -12.61 3.37
C THR A 73 -8.63 -11.65 2.28
N GLU A 74 -9.86 -11.14 2.39
CA GLU A 74 -10.40 -10.06 1.52
C GLU A 74 -9.75 -8.68 1.79
N CYS A 75 -8.60 -8.63 2.46
CA CYS A 75 -7.91 -7.37 2.74
C CYS A 75 -7.54 -6.65 1.45
N ILE A 76 -8.00 -5.41 1.33
CA ILE A 76 -7.72 -4.54 0.18
C ILE A 76 -6.45 -3.70 0.33
N SER A 77 -5.70 -3.89 1.41
CA SER A 77 -4.45 -3.18 1.69
C SER A 77 -4.59 -1.65 1.77
N CYS A 78 -5.73 -1.14 2.25
CA CYS A 78 -6.03 0.29 2.31
C CYS A 78 -5.22 1.08 3.37
N GLY A 79 -4.59 0.41 4.35
CA GLY A 79 -3.76 1.03 5.38
C GLY A 79 -4.49 1.73 6.54
N GLN A 80 -5.83 1.83 6.54
CA GLN A 80 -6.58 2.53 7.60
C GLN A 80 -6.31 1.98 9.00
N CYS A 81 -6.11 0.68 9.12
CA CYS A 81 -5.75 0.03 10.38
C CYS A 81 -4.37 0.45 10.90
N ASN A 82 -3.42 0.70 10.00
CA ASN A 82 -2.09 1.21 10.33
C ASN A 82 -2.16 2.63 10.86
N VAL A 83 -2.80 3.54 10.12
CA VAL A 83 -2.93 4.97 10.50
C VAL A 83 -3.53 5.14 11.90
N LEU A 84 -4.44 4.26 12.29
CA LEU A 84 -5.15 4.35 13.58
C LEU A 84 -4.50 3.54 14.71
N CYS A 85 -3.41 2.80 14.44
CA CYS A 85 -2.74 1.99 15.44
C CYS A 85 -1.81 2.85 16.31
N PRO A 86 -2.14 3.09 17.62
CA PRO A 86 -1.37 4.01 18.45
C PRO A 86 -0.03 3.44 18.94
N THR A 87 0.19 2.14 18.77
CA THR A 87 1.39 1.46 19.30
C THR A 87 2.29 0.91 18.20
N GLY A 88 1.93 1.10 16.93
CA GLY A 88 2.65 0.50 15.82
C GLY A 88 2.61 -1.05 15.83
N ALA A 89 1.55 -1.63 16.39
CA ALA A 89 1.30 -3.07 16.25
C ALA A 89 0.92 -3.45 14.81
N ILE A 90 0.42 -2.49 14.06
CA ILE A 90 0.20 -2.60 12.61
C ILE A 90 0.97 -1.45 11.99
N THR A 91 1.87 -1.77 11.07
CA THR A 91 2.71 -0.82 10.34
C THR A 91 2.69 -1.15 8.86
N GLU A 92 3.19 -0.24 8.04
CA GLU A 92 3.47 -0.53 6.64
C GLU A 92 4.58 -1.59 6.52
N GLN A 93 4.51 -2.41 5.48
CA GLN A 93 5.58 -3.32 5.11
C GLN A 93 6.71 -2.51 4.46
N SER A 94 7.87 -2.45 5.11
CA SER A 94 9.02 -1.74 4.56
C SER A 94 9.67 -2.53 3.42
N HIS A 95 9.78 -1.89 2.25
CA HIS A 95 10.49 -2.43 1.09
C HIS A 95 11.88 -1.82 0.89
N ILE A 96 12.35 -0.98 1.82
CA ILE A 96 13.70 -0.38 1.78
C ILE A 96 14.80 -1.42 1.59
N PRO A 97 14.81 -2.57 2.31
CA PRO A 97 15.84 -3.60 2.12
C PRO A 97 15.88 -4.16 0.68
N ARG A 98 14.72 -4.27 0.01
CA ARG A 98 14.64 -4.73 -1.38
C ARG A 98 15.23 -3.69 -2.35
N VAL A 99 14.96 -2.40 -2.11
CA VAL A 99 15.55 -1.29 -2.87
C VAL A 99 17.07 -1.30 -2.73
N GLU A 100 17.58 -1.39 -1.50
CA GLU A 100 19.03 -1.48 -1.26
C GLU A 100 19.66 -2.69 -1.92
N GLN A 101 19.01 -3.84 -1.89
CA GLN A 101 19.47 -5.05 -2.57
C GLN A 101 19.55 -4.85 -4.09
N ALA A 102 18.54 -4.23 -4.70
CA ALA A 102 18.52 -3.90 -6.11
C ALA A 102 19.66 -2.93 -6.49
N MET A 103 19.90 -1.91 -5.66
CA MET A 103 21.02 -0.98 -5.84
C MET A 103 22.36 -1.71 -5.78
N ARG A 104 22.57 -2.58 -4.79
CA ARG A 104 23.81 -3.39 -4.67
C ARG A 104 23.99 -4.35 -5.83
N ALA A 105 22.91 -4.85 -6.41
CA ALA A 105 22.93 -5.69 -7.60
C ALA A 105 23.18 -4.91 -8.91
N GLY A 106 23.35 -3.59 -8.85
CA GLY A 106 23.60 -2.73 -10.02
C GLY A 106 22.40 -2.57 -10.94
N LYS A 107 21.17 -2.80 -10.44
CA LYS A 107 19.95 -2.55 -11.24
C LYS A 107 19.76 -1.06 -11.49
N VAL A 108 19.14 -0.73 -12.61
CA VAL A 108 18.71 0.64 -12.89
C VAL A 108 17.62 1.03 -11.90
N MET A 109 17.86 2.10 -11.16
CA MET A 109 16.92 2.58 -10.13
C MET A 109 16.11 3.75 -10.64
N VAL A 110 14.80 3.60 -10.59
CA VAL A 110 13.83 4.62 -10.98
C VAL A 110 12.98 4.98 -9.75
N LEU A 111 12.84 6.26 -9.48
CA LEU A 111 11.94 6.79 -8.46
C LEU A 111 10.79 7.53 -9.12
N GLN A 112 9.57 7.23 -8.70
CA GLN A 112 8.39 8.01 -8.99
C GLN A 112 7.88 8.62 -7.68
N ALA A 113 7.77 9.95 -7.62
CA ALA A 113 7.36 10.68 -6.42
C ALA A 113 5.91 11.14 -6.53
N ALA A 114 5.09 10.76 -5.53
CA ALA A 114 3.72 11.23 -5.43
C ALA A 114 3.66 12.72 -5.01
N PRO A 115 2.59 13.46 -5.37
CA PRO A 115 2.42 14.86 -4.99
C PRO A 115 2.46 15.09 -3.47
N ALA A 116 1.87 14.19 -2.68
CA ALA A 116 1.86 14.28 -1.21
C ALA A 116 3.29 14.21 -0.64
N THR A 117 4.09 13.23 -1.07
CA THR A 117 5.51 13.10 -0.67
C THR A 117 6.30 14.36 -1.02
N ARG A 118 6.08 14.90 -2.22
CA ARG A 118 6.76 16.12 -2.68
C ARG A 118 6.42 17.33 -1.82
N VAL A 119 5.17 17.48 -1.40
CA VAL A 119 4.72 18.61 -0.56
C VAL A 119 5.27 18.50 0.85
N ALA A 120 5.27 17.28 1.43
CA ALA A 120 5.73 17.06 2.81
C ALA A 120 7.27 16.95 2.93
N PHE A 121 7.99 16.76 1.82
CA PHE A 121 9.44 16.51 1.85
C PHE A 121 10.24 17.56 2.63
N ALA A 122 9.86 18.84 2.53
CA ALA A 122 10.56 19.93 3.20
C ALA A 122 10.42 19.88 4.72
N GLU A 123 9.28 19.42 5.22
CA GLU A 123 8.95 19.36 6.66
C GLU A 123 9.89 18.42 7.40
N ASN A 124 10.26 17.29 6.78
CA ASN A 124 11.23 16.34 7.34
C ASN A 124 12.63 16.93 7.59
N TYR A 125 12.91 18.09 7.01
CA TYR A 125 14.18 18.82 7.18
C TYR A 125 13.99 20.12 7.98
N GLY A 126 12.93 20.22 8.76
CA GLY A 126 12.64 21.37 9.62
C GLY A 126 12.36 22.66 8.86
N ARG A 127 11.82 22.55 7.63
CA ARG A 127 11.39 23.69 6.83
C ARG A 127 9.91 23.98 7.10
N GLU A 128 9.46 25.16 6.69
CA GLU A 128 8.06 25.54 6.84
C GLU A 128 7.13 24.60 6.04
N PRO A 129 5.97 24.21 6.60
CA PRO A 129 4.98 23.40 5.91
C PRO A 129 4.58 24.04 4.57
N GLY A 130 4.57 23.24 3.51
CA GLY A 130 4.24 23.68 2.17
C GLY A 130 5.37 24.39 1.42
N GLU A 131 6.59 24.47 1.96
CA GLU A 131 7.74 24.99 1.21
C GLU A 131 8.02 24.14 -0.03
N ILE A 132 8.13 24.78 -1.19
CA ILE A 132 8.44 24.08 -2.44
C ILE A 132 9.89 23.59 -2.44
N SER A 133 10.07 22.28 -2.33
CA SER A 133 11.39 21.64 -2.26
C SER A 133 11.62 20.56 -3.33
N THR A 134 10.84 20.56 -4.40
CA THR A 134 10.90 19.56 -5.48
C THR A 134 12.32 19.34 -6.02
N GLY A 135 13.07 20.41 -6.30
CA GLY A 135 14.45 20.29 -6.79
C GLY A 135 15.39 19.64 -5.77
N LYS A 136 15.20 19.93 -4.48
CA LYS A 136 15.98 19.30 -3.39
C LYS A 136 15.64 17.81 -3.27
N MET A 137 14.37 17.45 -3.34
CA MET A 137 13.93 16.06 -3.32
C MET A 137 14.56 15.26 -4.48
N VAL A 138 14.52 15.79 -5.70
CA VAL A 138 15.15 15.15 -6.87
C VAL A 138 16.67 15.00 -6.66
N ALA A 139 17.34 16.04 -6.15
CA ALA A 139 18.77 15.99 -5.86
C ALA A 139 19.10 14.94 -4.80
N CYS A 140 18.31 14.85 -3.72
CA CYS A 140 18.47 13.82 -2.69
C CYS A 140 18.27 12.41 -3.25
N ALA A 141 17.23 12.20 -4.07
CA ALA A 141 16.98 10.90 -4.71
C ALA A 141 18.16 10.48 -5.61
N LYS A 142 18.68 11.39 -6.43
CA LYS A 142 19.85 11.13 -7.27
C LYS A 142 21.10 10.85 -6.42
N ALA A 143 21.31 11.58 -5.34
CA ALA A 143 22.42 11.34 -4.41
C ALA A 143 22.30 9.99 -3.68
N ALA A 144 21.06 9.51 -3.45
CA ALA A 144 20.80 8.19 -2.90
C ALA A 144 21.03 7.04 -3.90
N GLY A 145 21.24 7.33 -5.18
CA GLY A 145 21.56 6.33 -6.21
C GLY A 145 20.47 6.05 -7.24
N PHE A 146 19.38 6.83 -7.25
CA PHE A 146 18.37 6.73 -8.31
C PHE A 146 18.84 7.44 -9.57
N GLN A 147 18.86 6.71 -10.69
CA GLN A 147 19.27 7.27 -11.99
C GLN A 147 18.17 8.15 -12.60
N TYR A 148 16.92 7.74 -12.42
CA TYR A 148 15.77 8.47 -12.95
C TYR A 148 14.81 8.84 -11.82
N VAL A 149 14.25 10.05 -11.90
CA VAL A 149 13.25 10.55 -10.94
C VAL A 149 12.11 11.17 -11.73
N PHE A 150 10.93 10.62 -11.58
CA PHE A 150 9.72 11.06 -12.27
C PHE A 150 8.69 11.63 -11.28
N ASP A 151 7.84 12.50 -11.79
CA ASP A 151 6.67 13.00 -11.07
C ASP A 151 5.46 12.14 -11.43
N THR A 152 4.71 11.68 -10.42
CA THR A 152 3.46 10.94 -10.62
C THR A 152 2.42 11.76 -11.41
N ASN A 153 2.44 13.10 -11.34
CA ASN A 153 1.56 13.94 -12.14
C ASN A 153 1.76 13.71 -13.64
N PHE A 154 3.01 13.52 -14.09
CA PHE A 154 3.28 13.19 -15.48
C PHE A 154 2.68 11.83 -15.88
N GLY A 155 2.80 10.82 -15.00
CA GLY A 155 2.15 9.52 -15.22
C GLY A 155 0.62 9.65 -15.25
N ALA A 156 0.05 10.51 -14.39
CA ALA A 156 -1.38 10.78 -14.38
C ALA A 156 -1.87 11.43 -15.68
N ASP A 157 -1.10 12.35 -16.26
CA ASP A 157 -1.42 12.97 -17.55
C ASP A 157 -1.42 11.93 -18.68
N LEU A 158 -0.45 11.01 -18.70
CA LEU A 158 -0.43 9.89 -19.64
C LEU A 158 -1.66 9.00 -19.47
N THR A 159 -1.99 8.62 -18.22
CA THR A 159 -3.16 7.79 -17.90
C THR A 159 -4.45 8.45 -18.44
N ILE A 160 -4.64 9.78 -18.24
CA ILE A 160 -5.81 10.47 -18.75
C ILE A 160 -5.91 10.36 -20.29
N MET A 161 -4.79 10.45 -20.99
CA MET A 161 -4.78 10.30 -22.44
C MET A 161 -5.16 8.89 -22.89
N GLU A 162 -4.61 7.87 -22.23
CA GLU A 162 -4.90 6.46 -22.54
C GLU A 162 -6.35 6.11 -22.17
N GLU A 163 -6.79 6.41 -20.96
CA GLU A 163 -8.15 6.15 -20.50
C GLU A 163 -9.20 6.94 -21.29
N GLY A 164 -8.88 8.19 -21.66
CA GLY A 164 -9.74 9.00 -22.51
C GLY A 164 -9.90 8.40 -23.92
N THR A 165 -8.83 7.88 -24.49
CA THR A 165 -8.86 7.17 -25.78
C THR A 165 -9.68 5.91 -25.67
N GLU A 166 -9.45 5.10 -24.66
CA GLU A 166 -10.22 3.87 -24.39
C GLU A 166 -11.71 4.17 -24.19
N LEU A 167 -12.05 5.23 -23.45
CA LEU A 167 -13.44 5.64 -23.25
C LEU A 167 -14.12 5.98 -24.58
N LEU A 168 -13.45 6.74 -25.46
CA LEU A 168 -13.98 7.05 -26.77
C LEU A 168 -14.15 5.81 -27.65
N GLU A 169 -13.26 4.86 -27.57
CA GLU A 169 -13.37 3.57 -28.26
C GLU A 169 -14.53 2.73 -27.70
N ARG A 170 -14.69 2.67 -26.39
CA ARG A 170 -15.83 1.99 -25.75
C ARG A 170 -17.16 2.61 -26.16
N ILE A 171 -17.25 3.94 -26.26
CA ILE A 171 -18.45 4.65 -26.74
C ILE A 171 -18.78 4.22 -28.18
N LYS A 172 -17.78 4.23 -29.08
CA LYS A 172 -17.94 3.85 -30.50
C LYS A 172 -18.37 2.39 -30.65
N ASN A 173 -17.76 1.49 -29.88
CA ASN A 173 -17.92 0.05 -30.01
C ASN A 173 -18.97 -0.54 -29.08
N LYS A 174 -19.74 0.29 -28.34
CA LYS A 174 -20.71 -0.13 -27.34
C LYS A 174 -20.10 -1.09 -26.30
N GLY A 175 -18.89 -0.76 -25.84
CA GLY A 175 -18.16 -1.54 -24.85
C GLY A 175 -18.82 -1.55 -23.47
N PRO A 176 -18.22 -2.24 -22.50
CA PRO A 176 -18.78 -2.32 -21.15
C PRO A 176 -18.79 -0.96 -20.46
N PHE A 177 -19.94 -0.63 -19.83
CA PHE A 177 -20.14 0.57 -19.03
C PHE A 177 -20.78 0.19 -17.68
N PRO A 178 -20.53 0.97 -16.59
CA PRO A 178 -19.61 2.12 -16.54
C PRO A 178 -18.15 1.70 -16.75
N MET A 179 -17.29 2.60 -17.21
CA MET A 179 -15.84 2.40 -17.20
C MET A 179 -15.28 2.95 -15.90
N PHE A 180 -14.48 2.17 -15.21
CA PHE A 180 -13.81 2.56 -13.97
C PHE A 180 -12.32 2.77 -14.21
N THR A 181 -11.75 3.82 -13.60
CA THR A 181 -10.31 4.03 -13.58
C THR A 181 -9.62 3.02 -12.65
N SER A 182 -8.36 2.70 -12.89
CA SER A 182 -7.65 1.60 -12.22
C SER A 182 -6.36 2.03 -11.50
N CYS A 183 -6.17 3.33 -11.23
CA CYS A 183 -4.94 3.83 -10.62
C CYS A 183 -4.81 3.55 -9.10
N CYS A 184 -5.90 3.23 -8.40
CA CYS A 184 -5.88 2.96 -6.96
C CYS A 184 -5.73 1.46 -6.67
N PRO A 185 -4.60 0.99 -6.08
CA PRO A 185 -4.41 -0.43 -5.77
C PRO A 185 -5.46 -1.00 -4.80
N GLY A 186 -5.92 -0.20 -3.85
CA GLY A 186 -6.99 -0.63 -2.92
C GLY A 186 -8.32 -0.86 -3.64
N TRP A 187 -8.66 -0.01 -4.61
CA TRP A 187 -9.84 -0.20 -5.46
C TRP A 187 -9.71 -1.45 -6.34
N ILE A 188 -8.57 -1.67 -6.96
CA ILE A 188 -8.32 -2.86 -7.78
C ILE A 188 -8.43 -4.13 -6.93
N ASN A 189 -7.77 -4.17 -5.77
CA ASN A 189 -7.88 -5.30 -4.84
C ASN A 189 -9.35 -5.56 -4.43
N MET A 190 -10.14 -4.49 -4.21
CA MET A 190 -11.55 -4.62 -3.88
C MET A 190 -12.35 -5.19 -5.06
N ALA A 191 -12.11 -4.69 -6.28
CA ALA A 191 -12.77 -5.20 -7.48
C ALA A 191 -12.43 -6.67 -7.72
N GLU A 192 -11.16 -7.05 -7.63
CA GLU A 192 -10.71 -8.43 -7.87
C GLU A 192 -11.24 -9.42 -6.82
N LYS A 193 -11.27 -9.02 -5.55
CA LYS A 193 -11.65 -9.92 -4.45
C LYS A 193 -13.14 -9.96 -4.17
N CYS A 194 -13.79 -8.80 -4.21
CA CYS A 194 -15.19 -8.66 -3.78
C CYS A 194 -16.18 -8.53 -4.95
N TYR A 195 -15.72 -8.03 -6.10
CA TYR A 195 -16.59 -7.72 -7.25
C TYR A 195 -15.95 -8.12 -8.58
N PRO A 196 -15.59 -9.40 -8.77
CA PRO A 196 -14.88 -9.86 -9.97
C PRO A 196 -15.67 -9.61 -11.27
N GLU A 197 -16.98 -9.44 -11.19
CA GLU A 197 -17.83 -9.08 -12.32
C GLU A 197 -17.54 -7.67 -12.87
N LEU A 198 -16.90 -6.79 -12.08
CA LEU A 198 -16.52 -5.44 -12.49
C LEU A 198 -15.17 -5.37 -13.24
N ILE A 199 -14.39 -6.44 -13.23
CA ILE A 199 -13.07 -6.48 -13.89
C ILE A 199 -13.15 -6.06 -15.38
N PRO A 200 -14.13 -6.50 -16.18
CA PRO A 200 -14.25 -6.06 -17.56
C PRO A 200 -14.53 -4.56 -17.73
N ASN A 201 -15.00 -3.92 -16.67
CA ASN A 201 -15.32 -2.49 -16.63
C ASN A 201 -14.11 -1.62 -16.22
N LEU A 202 -13.05 -2.21 -15.69
CA LEU A 202 -11.82 -1.48 -15.36
C LEU A 202 -11.14 -1.00 -16.66
N SER A 203 -10.46 0.14 -16.57
CA SER A 203 -9.60 0.60 -17.65
C SER A 203 -8.36 -0.30 -17.82
N SER A 204 -7.77 -0.28 -18.99
CA SER A 204 -6.55 -1.04 -19.29
C SER A 204 -5.31 -0.48 -18.58
N CYS A 205 -5.33 0.80 -18.20
CA CYS A 205 -4.24 1.45 -17.46
C CYS A 205 -4.21 0.96 -16.01
N ARG A 206 -3.23 0.13 -15.67
CA ARG A 206 -3.16 -0.50 -14.35
C ARG A 206 -2.46 0.35 -13.29
N SER A 207 -1.54 1.22 -13.67
CA SER A 207 -0.95 2.21 -12.77
C SER A 207 -0.16 3.26 -13.53
N HIS A 208 -0.06 4.47 -12.98
CA HIS A 208 0.75 5.55 -13.55
C HIS A 208 2.24 5.19 -13.70
N SER A 209 2.74 4.24 -12.92
CA SER A 209 4.13 3.77 -13.00
C SER A 209 4.37 2.82 -14.15
N GLU A 210 3.40 2.00 -14.50
CA GLU A 210 3.49 1.09 -15.65
C GLU A 210 3.45 1.87 -16.97
N ASP A 211 2.64 2.93 -17.02
CA ASP A 211 2.56 3.81 -18.19
C ASP A 211 3.87 4.56 -18.46
N LEU A 212 4.60 4.96 -17.40
CA LEU A 212 5.89 5.65 -17.53
C LEU A 212 7.04 4.77 -18.03
N LEU A 213 7.01 3.48 -17.73
CA LEU A 213 8.13 2.57 -17.98
C LEU A 213 7.96 1.73 -19.24
N GLY A 214 6.79 1.83 -19.88
CA GLY A 214 6.40 0.91 -20.94
C GLY A 214 6.08 -0.47 -20.36
N GLN A 215 5.34 -1.26 -21.12
CA GLN A 215 5.03 -2.65 -20.78
C GLN A 215 6.26 -3.51 -21.03
N GLU A 216 7.21 -3.55 -20.11
CA GLU A 216 8.19 -4.63 -20.11
C GLU A 216 7.55 -5.86 -19.49
N ASP A 217 7.50 -6.95 -20.27
CA ASP A 217 6.78 -8.20 -19.98
C ASP A 217 7.39 -9.03 -18.83
N GLU A 218 8.17 -8.44 -17.94
CA GLU A 218 8.78 -9.17 -16.83
C GLU A 218 7.98 -9.01 -15.52
N PRO A 219 7.38 -10.09 -14.99
CA PRO A 219 6.58 -10.08 -13.77
C PRO A 219 7.37 -9.66 -12.52
N GLU A 220 8.70 -9.69 -12.54
CA GLU A 220 9.55 -9.28 -11.42
C GLU A 220 9.68 -7.76 -11.25
N THR A 221 9.50 -6.98 -12.30
CA THR A 221 9.58 -5.51 -12.24
C THR A 221 8.31 -4.86 -11.69
N ARG A 222 7.15 -5.48 -11.87
CA ARG A 222 5.84 -4.95 -11.43
C ARG A 222 5.74 -4.72 -9.93
N GLY A 223 6.39 -5.55 -9.12
CA GLY A 223 6.37 -5.43 -7.66
C GLY A 223 7.27 -4.33 -7.09
N HIS A 224 8.24 -3.81 -7.84
CA HIS A 224 9.26 -2.93 -7.29
C HIS A 224 8.89 -1.45 -7.27
N LEU A 225 8.11 -0.97 -8.22
CA LEU A 225 7.83 0.47 -8.38
C LEU A 225 6.65 0.95 -7.54
N SER A 226 5.58 0.18 -7.46
CA SER A 226 4.45 0.49 -6.57
C SER A 226 4.85 0.47 -5.10
N SER A 227 5.83 -0.36 -4.72
CA SER A 227 6.30 -0.48 -3.35
C SER A 227 7.17 0.71 -2.89
N VAL A 228 7.94 1.32 -3.79
CA VAL A 228 8.77 2.50 -3.44
C VAL A 228 7.90 3.74 -3.24
N SER A 229 6.89 3.93 -4.09
CA SER A 229 5.91 5.00 -3.93
C SER A 229 5.16 4.89 -2.60
N ASN A 230 4.73 3.68 -2.23
CA ASN A 230 4.02 3.43 -0.97
C ASN A 230 4.95 3.50 0.26
N ALA A 231 6.20 3.05 0.16
CA ALA A 231 7.15 3.11 1.27
C ALA A 231 7.51 4.55 1.66
N LEU A 232 7.63 5.45 0.69
CA LEU A 232 7.87 6.88 0.94
C LEU A 232 6.63 7.57 1.52
N HIS A 233 5.44 7.15 1.13
CA HIS A 233 4.18 7.74 1.59
C HIS A 233 3.86 7.38 3.04
N CYS A 234 4.32 6.24 3.53
CA CYS A 234 4.02 5.75 4.88
C CYS A 234 4.99 6.23 5.97
N GLN A 235 6.15 6.81 5.62
CA GLN A 235 7.10 7.32 6.61
C GLN A 235 6.74 8.71 7.16
N GLU A 236 5.83 9.42 6.53
CA GLU A 236 5.51 10.82 6.86
C GLU A 236 4.55 11.03 8.04
N GLY A 237 4.07 9.99 8.66
CA GLY A 237 3.04 10.07 9.71
C GLY A 237 3.50 9.81 11.14
N ARG A 238 4.82 9.84 11.44
CA ARG A 238 5.30 9.52 12.79
C ARG A 238 6.43 10.45 13.27
N ASP A 239 6.02 11.51 13.91
CA ASP A 239 6.70 12.13 15.06
C ASP A 239 5.65 12.49 16.11
#